data_44bf5bf387abeb9dfb705c6090db350c
#
_entry.id   44bf5bf387abeb9dfb705c6090db350c
#
_cell.length_a   1.000
_cell.length_b   1.000
_cell.length_c   1.000
_cell.angle_alpha   90.00
_cell.angle_beta   90.00
_cell.angle_gamma   90.00
#
_symmetry.space_group_name_H-M   'P 1'
#
loop_
_entity.id
_entity.type
_entity.pdbx_description
1 polymer ?
#
loop_
_entity_poly.entity_id
_entity_poly.type
_entity_poly.pdbx_seq_one_letter_code
_entity_poly.pdbx_strand_id
1 'polypeptide(L)'
;MKIYTEIIGNLQDPEWVKKAREAEIEYIDLDQRTAQKSRFVVKGDRENEYAVALKRHSQMLDGDIIEYLPEQRRIAAIRIRLNDVLVADLSD
;
A
#
# COMPACT_ATOMS: atom_id res chain seq x y z
N MET A 1 11.21 -15.15 -1.96
CA MET A 1 10.28 -14.02 -1.68
C MET A 1 10.76 -12.77 -2.37
N LYS A 2 9.85 -12.08 -3.03
CA LYS A 2 10.22 -10.85 -3.72
C LYS A 2 10.23 -9.67 -2.75
N ILE A 3 11.24 -8.84 -2.84
CA ILE A 3 11.34 -7.66 -1.99
C ILE A 3 11.07 -6.42 -2.83
N TYR A 4 10.14 -5.58 -2.38
CA TYR A 4 9.76 -4.37 -3.08
C TYR A 4 10.55 -3.21 -2.50
N THR A 5 11.32 -2.53 -3.33
CA THR A 5 12.25 -1.50 -2.86
C THR A 5 11.84 -0.09 -3.25
N GLU A 6 10.80 0.04 -4.05
CA GLU A 6 10.35 1.37 -4.46
C GLU A 6 8.85 1.41 -4.69
N ILE A 7 8.33 2.63 -4.60
CA ILE A 7 6.92 2.90 -4.88
C ILE A 7 6.85 3.30 -6.35
N ILE A 8 6.01 2.62 -7.13
CA ILE A 8 5.96 2.84 -8.57
C ILE A 8 4.87 3.82 -8.99
N GLY A 9 3.99 4.20 -8.09
CA GLY A 9 2.94 5.16 -8.39
C GLY A 9 1.98 5.27 -7.22
N ASN A 10 0.87 5.94 -7.46
CA ASN A 10 -0.17 6.10 -6.45
C ASN A 10 -1.53 6.03 -7.13
N LEU A 11 -2.51 5.43 -6.48
CA LEU A 11 -3.84 5.28 -7.05
C LEU A 11 -4.52 6.60 -7.36
N GLN A 12 -4.05 7.68 -6.78
CA GLN A 12 -4.60 9.01 -7.01
C GLN A 12 -3.95 9.72 -8.19
N ASP A 13 -2.87 9.18 -8.73
CA ASP A 13 -2.21 9.77 -9.89
C ASP A 13 -3.06 9.56 -11.14
N PRO A 14 -3.23 10.60 -11.98
CA PRO A 14 -4.06 10.46 -13.18
C PRO A 14 -3.67 9.30 -14.08
N GLU A 15 -2.37 9.03 -14.23
CA GLU A 15 -1.94 7.94 -15.09
C GLU A 15 -2.28 6.58 -14.51
N TRP A 16 -2.47 6.49 -13.20
CA TRP A 16 -2.80 5.22 -12.55
C TRP A 16 -4.31 5.03 -12.36
N VAL A 17 -5.08 6.12 -12.36
CA VAL A 17 -6.53 6.02 -12.18
C VAL A 17 -7.16 5.12 -13.24
N LYS A 18 -6.76 5.29 -14.48
CA LYS A 18 -7.30 4.49 -15.56
C LYS A 18 -6.88 3.02 -15.44
N LYS A 19 -5.62 2.79 -15.13
CA LYS A 19 -5.13 1.42 -14.95
C LYS A 19 -5.83 0.73 -13.79
N ALA A 20 -6.07 1.47 -12.71
CA ALA A 20 -6.73 0.91 -11.53
C ALA A 20 -8.16 0.50 -11.83
N ARG A 21 -8.85 1.21 -12.71
CA ARG A 21 -10.22 0.84 -13.07
C ARG A 21 -10.28 -0.47 -13.83
N GLU A 22 -9.21 -0.81 -14.55
CA GLU A 22 -9.17 -2.01 -15.37
C GLU A 22 -8.48 -3.18 -14.67
N ALA A 23 -8.00 -2.98 -13.47
CA ALA A 23 -7.24 -4.00 -12.75
C ALA A 23 -7.91 -4.37 -11.44
N GLU A 24 -7.58 -5.56 -10.95
CA GLU A 24 -7.98 -5.94 -9.61
C GLU A 24 -6.93 -5.41 -8.66
N ILE A 25 -7.36 -4.77 -7.59
CA ILE A 25 -6.45 -4.18 -6.63
C ILE A 25 -6.42 -5.01 -5.37
N GLU A 26 -5.22 -5.46 -5.02
CA GLU A 26 -5.02 -6.09 -3.73
C GLU A 26 -4.55 -5.00 -2.77
N TYR A 27 -5.31 -4.76 -1.72
CA TYR A 27 -4.97 -3.72 -0.76
C TYR A 27 -4.15 -4.32 0.37
N ILE A 28 -3.05 -3.64 0.66
CA ILE A 28 -2.16 -4.04 1.74
C ILE A 28 -2.44 -3.07 2.88
N ASP A 29 -3.17 -3.54 3.90
CA ASP A 29 -3.57 -2.68 5.01
C ASP A 29 -2.40 -2.50 5.98
N LEU A 30 -2.07 -1.27 6.23
CA LEU A 30 -1.03 -0.92 7.20
C LEU A 30 -1.63 0.01 8.24
N ASP A 31 -1.14 -0.08 9.48
CA ASP A 31 -1.45 0.93 10.46
C ASP A 31 -0.44 2.08 10.27
N GLN A 32 -0.67 3.18 10.95
CA GLN A 32 0.21 4.33 10.80
C GLN A 32 1.63 4.03 11.26
N ARG A 33 1.77 3.20 12.25
CA ARG A 33 3.08 2.85 12.79
C ARG A 33 3.90 2.06 11.78
N THR A 34 3.29 1.06 11.16
CA THR A 34 3.95 0.25 10.15
C THR A 34 4.28 1.08 8.91
N ALA A 35 3.36 1.97 8.52
CA ALA A 35 3.57 2.81 7.35
C ALA A 35 4.77 3.75 7.47
N GLN A 36 5.19 4.05 8.70
CA GLN A 36 6.36 4.89 8.92
C GLN A 36 7.68 4.13 8.84
N LYS A 37 7.61 2.81 8.81
CA LYS A 37 8.83 2.00 8.71
C LYS A 37 9.24 1.87 7.25
N SER A 38 10.54 1.80 7.01
CA SER A 38 11.04 1.58 5.66
C SER A 38 11.16 0.09 5.33
N ARG A 39 11.08 -0.77 6.32
CA ARG A 39 11.17 -2.23 6.11
C ARG A 39 10.09 -2.93 6.91
N PHE A 40 9.32 -3.78 6.23
CA PHE A 40 8.30 -4.59 6.89
C PHE A 40 7.84 -5.73 5.99
N VAL A 41 7.21 -6.71 6.58
CA VAL A 41 6.58 -7.82 5.84
C VAL A 41 5.12 -7.84 6.24
N VAL A 42 4.22 -7.84 5.26
CA VAL A 42 2.79 -7.82 5.52
C VAL A 42 2.06 -8.72 4.52
N LYS A 43 0.82 -9.03 4.83
CA LYS A 43 -0.04 -9.74 3.90
C LYS A 43 -1.10 -8.78 3.36
N GLY A 44 -1.39 -8.90 2.07
CA GLY A 44 -2.48 -8.18 1.46
C GLY A 44 -3.82 -8.84 1.76
N ASP A 45 -4.91 -8.24 1.28
CA ASP A 45 -6.25 -8.74 1.54
C ASP A 45 -6.55 -10.06 0.82
N ARG A 46 -5.66 -10.47 -0.10
CA ARG A 46 -5.77 -11.77 -0.75
C ARG A 46 -4.73 -12.76 -0.20
N GLU A 47 -4.17 -12.40 0.97
CA GLU A 47 -3.21 -13.25 1.67
C GLU A 47 -1.86 -13.45 0.98
N ASN A 48 -1.54 -12.68 -0.02
CA ASN A 48 -0.20 -12.69 -0.58
C ASN A 48 0.74 -11.93 0.34
N GLU A 49 1.94 -12.46 0.54
CA GLU A 49 2.92 -11.78 1.38
C GLU A 49 3.74 -10.79 0.58
N TYR A 50 3.99 -9.64 1.18
CA TYR A 50 4.81 -8.60 0.56
C TYR A 50 5.90 -8.18 1.53
N ALA A 51 7.16 -8.29 1.08
CA ALA A 51 8.29 -7.79 1.85
C ALA A 51 8.70 -6.46 1.24
N VAL A 52 8.73 -5.42 2.05
CA VAL A 52 9.04 -4.08 1.59
C VAL A 52 10.32 -3.59 2.27
N ALA A 53 11.24 -3.04 1.48
CA ALA A 53 12.47 -2.46 2.00
C ALA A 53 12.75 -1.20 1.20
N LEU A 54 12.16 -0.10 1.63
CA LEU A 54 12.31 1.18 0.94
C LEU A 54 13.65 1.83 1.25
N LYS A 55 14.05 2.76 0.39
CA LYS A 55 15.27 3.53 0.64
C LYS A 55 15.07 4.41 1.86
N ARG A 56 16.19 4.83 2.41
CA ARG A 56 16.21 5.69 3.56
C ARG A 56 15.33 6.93 3.36
N HIS A 57 14.61 7.32 4.40
CA HIS A 57 13.71 8.50 4.40
C HIS A 57 12.47 8.37 3.53
N SER A 58 12.20 7.19 3.01
CA SER A 58 10.95 6.94 2.31
C SER A 58 9.93 6.37 3.27
N GLN A 59 8.67 6.74 3.08
CA GLN A 59 7.60 6.14 3.85
C GLN A 59 6.40 5.90 2.93
N MET A 60 5.56 4.96 3.30
CA MET A 60 4.38 4.65 2.53
C MET A 60 3.29 5.69 2.76
N LEU A 61 2.58 6.02 1.69
CA LEU A 61 1.40 6.87 1.75
C LEU A 61 0.19 6.06 1.31
N ASP A 62 -0.98 6.49 1.73
CA ASP A 62 -2.21 5.80 1.35
C ASP A 62 -2.37 5.82 -0.17
N GLY A 63 -2.64 4.67 -0.74
CA GLY A 63 -2.77 4.53 -2.18
C GLY A 63 -1.48 4.26 -2.93
N ASP A 64 -0.34 4.22 -2.26
CA ASP A 64 0.92 3.94 -2.94
C ASP A 64 0.90 2.55 -3.56
N ILE A 65 1.39 2.45 -4.78
CA ILE A 65 1.42 1.21 -5.54
C ILE A 65 2.82 0.63 -5.51
N ILE A 66 2.95 -0.62 -5.10
CA ILE A 66 4.25 -1.29 -5.05
C ILE A 66 4.41 -2.36 -6.12
N GLU A 67 3.31 -2.84 -6.70
CA GLU A 67 3.41 -3.85 -7.75
C GLU A 67 2.32 -3.66 -8.79
N TYR A 68 2.67 -3.84 -10.04
CA TYR A 68 1.71 -3.81 -11.14
C TYR A 68 2.01 -4.99 -12.06
N LEU A 69 1.03 -5.83 -12.26
CA LEU A 69 1.13 -7.01 -13.13
C LEU A 69 0.12 -6.85 -14.27
N PRO A 70 0.52 -6.19 -15.37
CA PRO A 70 -0.42 -5.89 -16.45
C PRO A 70 -0.98 -7.14 -17.13
N GLU A 71 -0.19 -8.19 -17.22
CA GLU A 71 -0.67 -9.43 -17.82
C GLU A 71 -1.77 -10.08 -17.03
N GLN A 72 -1.76 -9.88 -15.72
CA GLN A 72 -2.77 -10.43 -14.84
C GLN A 72 -3.80 -9.38 -14.45
N ARG A 73 -3.61 -8.16 -14.90
CA ARG A 73 -4.47 -7.03 -14.54
C ARG A 73 -4.59 -6.90 -13.03
N ARG A 74 -3.46 -6.90 -12.35
CA ARG A 74 -3.43 -6.82 -10.89
C ARG A 74 -2.51 -5.70 -10.42
N ILE A 75 -2.95 -5.02 -9.37
CA ILE A 75 -2.19 -3.95 -8.73
C ILE A 75 -2.15 -4.26 -7.25
N ALA A 76 -0.98 -4.12 -6.63
CA ALA A 76 -0.86 -4.18 -5.17
C ALA A 76 -0.62 -2.78 -4.66
N ALA A 77 -1.55 -2.28 -3.84
CA ALA A 77 -1.53 -0.91 -3.34
C ALA A 77 -1.65 -0.87 -1.83
N ILE A 78 -1.09 0.15 -1.24
CA ILE A 78 -1.09 0.34 0.21
C ILE A 78 -2.38 1.06 0.62
N ARG A 79 -3.00 0.59 1.70
CA ARG A 79 -4.13 1.29 2.30
C ARG A 79 -3.78 1.48 3.78
N ILE A 80 -3.66 2.73 4.18
CA ILE A 80 -3.30 3.05 5.56
C ILE A 80 -4.56 3.27 6.37
N ARG A 81 -4.70 2.49 7.43
CA ARG A 81 -5.85 2.64 8.32
C ARG A 81 -5.51 3.62 9.41
N LEU A 82 -6.40 4.57 9.59
CA LEU A 82 -6.27 5.55 10.65
C LEU A 82 -7.02 5.04 11.85
N ASN A 83 -6.26 4.63 12.85
CA ASN A 83 -6.91 4.07 14.00
C ASN A 83 -7.49 5.09 14.90
N ASP A 84 -7.21 6.26 14.65
CA ASP A 84 -7.64 7.25 15.42
C ASP A 84 -8.96 7.57 15.36
N VAL A 85 -9.48 6.86 14.78
CA VAL A 85 -10.72 7.03 14.83
C VAL A 85 -11.09 6.98 16.20
N LEU A 86 -10.27 6.82 16.73
CA LEU A 86 -10.49 6.76 17.99
C LEU A 86 -10.82 7.93 18.64
N VAL A 87 -10.75 7.98 18.28
CA VAL A 87 -10.91 8.63 18.80
C VAL A 87 -11.66 9.32 19.16
N ALA A 88 -11.43 9.01 18.99
CA ALA A 88 -11.99 9.47 19.37
C ALA A 88 -12.42 9.74 20.10
N ASP A 89 -12.27 9.52 20.08
CA ASP A 89 -12.59 9.74 20.78
C ASP A 89 -12.97 10.25 21.39
N LEU A 90 -12.97 10.19 21.27
CA LEU A 90 -13.32 10.59 21.86
C LEU A 90 -13.72 11.12 22.47
N SER A 91 -13.68 11.07 22.46
CA SER A 91 -14.09 11.53 23.06
C SER A 91 -14.47 11.81 23.64
N ASP A 92 -14.49 11.67 23.71
CA ASP A 92 -14.98 11.87 24.22
C ASP A 92 -15.32 12.12 24.69
#